data_7dd09d5ec5c18a828842bf640d0e5026
#
_entry.id   7dd09d5ec5c18a828842bf640d0e5026
#
_cell.length_a   1.000
_cell.length_b   1.000
_cell.length_c   1.000
_cell.angle_alpha   90.00
_cell.angle_beta   90.00
_cell.angle_gamma   90.00
#
_symmetry.space_group_name_H-M   'P 1'
#
loop_
_entity.id
_entity.type
_entity.pdbx_description
1 polymer ?
#
loop_
_entity_poly.entity_id
_entity_poly.type
_entity_poly.pdbx_seq_one_letter_code
_entity_poly.pdbx_strand_id
1 'polypeptide(L)'
;MQYFFYYTKIIEEEMLFDIGFKLYSAGHLIWLAAIVVACILFSNWYRTLSKLKKDKTKKFFAVAILVSEILKDLVLWIHGAPMIEYLPLHLCSFAIFGMLIDAYGRWQHITGQMMAFAFCPGAISALLFCNWTELPFLNYLNIHSFVFHAWIVIYFVMLYRNGEIEPAYSGIWKSIGVVLPVSFPIIAFNLAFEQNYLFLNEASEGSPLVPVWNIFGTSFGLPGYIVGVLLLVIVVFHVLYMMYKLLANVKRKKRG
;
A
#
# COMPACT_ATOMS: atom_id res chain seq x y z
N MET A 1 25.55 9.79 -8.88
CA MET A 1 24.84 8.84 -9.79
C MET A 1 25.06 7.37 -9.41
N GLN A 2 26.18 7.01 -8.82
CA GLN A 2 26.57 5.63 -8.51
C GLN A 2 25.53 4.86 -7.66
N TYR A 3 24.82 5.51 -6.75
CA TYR A 3 23.85 4.87 -5.84
C TYR A 3 22.38 4.92 -6.34
N PHE A 4 22.10 5.53 -7.47
CA PHE A 4 20.73 5.70 -7.95
C PHE A 4 20.07 4.38 -8.36
N PHE A 5 20.82 3.47 -9.01
CA PHE A 5 20.34 2.15 -9.44
C PHE A 5 20.94 1.00 -8.60
N TYR A 6 21.24 1.24 -7.36
CA TYR A 6 21.90 0.27 -6.51
C TYR A 6 20.91 -0.71 -5.90
N TYR A 7 21.20 -2.01 -5.96
CA TYR A 7 20.37 -3.10 -5.42
C TYR A 7 21.11 -3.86 -4.34
N THR A 8 20.38 -4.32 -3.33
CA THR A 8 20.81 -4.86 -2.05
C THR A 8 21.79 -6.06 -2.09
N LYS A 9 21.89 -6.80 -3.18
CA LYS A 9 22.78 -8.00 -3.24
C LYS A 9 24.23 -7.74 -3.64
N ILE A 10 24.63 -6.48 -3.90
CA ILE A 10 25.97 -6.14 -4.40
C ILE A 10 26.81 -5.37 -3.36
N ILE A 11 26.24 -4.98 -2.24
CA ILE A 11 26.96 -4.30 -1.18
C ILE A 11 27.33 -5.31 -0.09
N GLU A 12 28.60 -5.36 0.26
CA GLU A 12 29.03 -5.95 1.51
C GLU A 12 28.23 -5.34 2.66
N GLU A 13 27.68 -6.15 3.55
CA GLU A 13 26.71 -5.77 4.59
C GLU A 13 27.14 -4.55 5.43
N GLU A 14 28.43 -4.30 5.58
CA GLU A 14 28.98 -3.18 6.35
C GLU A 14 28.74 -1.79 5.72
N MET A 15 28.52 -1.68 4.41
CA MET A 15 28.33 -0.39 3.72
C MET A 15 26.87 0.07 3.66
N LEU A 16 25.90 -0.83 3.84
CA LEU A 16 24.47 -0.56 3.72
C LEU A 16 23.93 0.31 4.86
N PHE A 17 24.39 0.09 6.07
CA PHE A 17 23.88 0.79 7.27
C PHE A 17 24.23 2.28 7.33
N ASP A 18 25.28 2.70 6.60
CA ASP A 18 25.70 4.11 6.59
C ASP A 18 25.07 4.95 5.47
N ILE A 19 24.41 4.32 4.46
CA ILE A 19 23.95 5.02 3.25
C ILE A 19 22.43 5.27 3.29
N GLY A 20 21.69 4.47 4.02
CA GLY A 20 20.24 4.58 4.20
C GLY A 20 19.82 5.69 5.16
N PHE A 21 18.56 5.69 5.52
CA PHE A 21 18.03 6.59 6.54
C PHE A 21 17.13 5.82 7.51
N LYS A 22 17.08 6.27 8.76
CA LYS A 22 16.28 5.61 9.80
C LYS A 22 14.80 6.00 9.68
N LEU A 23 13.90 5.08 10.06
CA LEU A 23 12.48 5.39 10.27
C LEU A 23 12.34 6.63 11.17
N TYR A 24 11.42 7.50 10.80
CA TYR A 24 11.11 8.75 11.49
C TYR A 24 12.27 9.76 11.58
N SER A 25 13.36 9.53 10.84
CA SER A 25 14.38 10.57 10.63
C SER A 25 13.85 11.72 9.78
N ALA A 26 14.62 12.80 9.69
CA ALA A 26 14.23 13.97 8.89
C ALA A 26 13.89 13.61 7.43
N GLY A 27 14.65 12.71 6.80
CA GLY A 27 14.37 12.23 5.44
C GLY A 27 13.02 11.53 5.32
N HIS A 28 12.70 10.62 6.25
CA HIS A 28 11.40 9.95 6.27
C HIS A 28 10.25 10.92 6.51
N LEU A 29 10.40 11.83 7.49
CA LEU A 29 9.37 12.83 7.80
C LEU A 29 9.12 13.81 6.64
N ILE A 30 10.15 14.16 5.87
CA ILE A 30 10.01 14.97 4.65
C ILE A 30 9.13 14.24 3.62
N TRP A 31 9.36 12.94 3.38
CA TRP A 31 8.50 12.15 2.50
C TRP A 31 7.06 12.14 2.96
N LEU A 32 6.81 11.85 4.25
CA LEU A 32 5.46 11.81 4.81
C LEU A 32 4.77 13.17 4.71
N ALA A 33 5.46 14.27 5.02
CA ALA A 33 4.93 15.63 4.90
C ALA A 33 4.60 15.98 3.44
N ALA A 34 5.48 15.65 2.50
CA ALA A 34 5.25 15.88 1.07
C ALA A 34 4.02 15.11 0.57
N ILE A 35 3.82 13.87 1.03
CA ILE A 35 2.65 13.05 0.68
C ILE A 35 1.36 13.67 1.23
N VAL A 36 1.36 14.15 2.48
CA VAL A 36 0.19 14.82 3.07
C VAL A 36 -0.15 16.08 2.27
N VAL A 37 0.85 16.91 1.93
CA VAL A 37 0.65 18.10 1.10
C VAL A 37 0.09 17.72 -0.27
N ALA A 38 0.65 16.69 -0.92
CA ALA A 38 0.16 16.20 -2.21
C ALA A 38 -1.30 15.73 -2.12
N CYS A 39 -1.68 14.97 -1.08
CA CYS A 39 -3.07 14.56 -0.85
C CYS A 39 -4.03 15.77 -0.76
N ILE A 40 -3.63 16.82 -0.07
CA ILE A 40 -4.42 18.05 0.06
C ILE A 40 -4.55 18.75 -1.30
N LEU A 41 -3.43 18.98 -1.99
CA LEU A 41 -3.40 19.69 -3.26
C LEU A 41 -4.19 18.95 -4.34
N PHE A 42 -3.91 17.66 -4.55
CA PHE A 42 -4.59 16.86 -5.57
C PHE A 42 -6.09 16.72 -5.30
N SER A 43 -6.51 16.50 -4.04
CA SER A 43 -7.93 16.39 -3.72
C SER A 43 -8.68 17.72 -3.87
N ASN A 44 -8.05 18.86 -3.57
CA ASN A 44 -8.63 20.17 -3.79
C ASN A 44 -8.73 20.49 -5.29
N TRP A 45 -7.66 20.22 -6.06
CA TRP A 45 -7.66 20.38 -7.51
C TRP A 45 -8.72 19.48 -8.18
N TYR A 46 -8.79 18.19 -7.82
CA TYR A 46 -9.77 17.26 -8.37
C TYR A 46 -11.21 17.72 -8.16
N ARG A 47 -11.49 18.37 -7.04
CA ARG A 47 -12.81 18.92 -6.71
C ARG A 47 -13.25 20.00 -7.71
N THR A 48 -12.32 20.75 -8.33
CA THR A 48 -12.62 21.80 -9.30
C THR A 48 -12.91 21.27 -10.71
N LEU A 49 -12.63 19.99 -10.96
CA LEU A 49 -12.75 19.40 -12.28
C LEU A 49 -14.20 19.07 -12.65
N SER A 50 -14.52 19.21 -13.94
CA SER A 50 -15.77 18.68 -14.51
C SER A 50 -15.77 17.16 -14.48
N LYS A 51 -16.95 16.53 -14.56
CA LYS A 51 -17.13 15.07 -14.56
C LYS A 51 -16.21 14.38 -15.57
N LEU A 52 -16.17 14.88 -16.82
CA LEU A 52 -15.32 14.31 -17.88
C LEU A 52 -13.83 14.38 -17.53
N LYS A 53 -13.38 15.50 -16.94
CA LYS A 53 -11.98 15.63 -16.50
C LYS A 53 -11.68 14.71 -15.32
N LYS A 54 -12.61 14.53 -14.39
CA LYS A 54 -12.49 13.57 -13.29
C LYS A 54 -12.30 12.14 -13.80
N ASP A 55 -13.11 11.70 -14.76
CA ASP A 55 -12.97 10.37 -15.37
C ASP A 55 -11.60 10.20 -16.06
N LYS A 56 -11.15 11.22 -16.79
CA LYS A 56 -9.80 11.19 -17.40
C LYS A 56 -8.69 11.14 -16.35
N THR A 57 -8.84 11.88 -15.26
CA THR A 57 -7.88 11.88 -14.15
C THR A 57 -7.79 10.52 -13.48
N LYS A 58 -8.93 9.86 -13.18
CA LYS A 58 -8.92 8.49 -12.63
C LYS A 58 -8.19 7.51 -13.54
N LYS A 59 -8.49 7.54 -14.84
CA LYS A 59 -7.81 6.70 -15.84
C LYS A 59 -6.32 6.98 -15.91
N PHE A 60 -5.93 8.26 -15.88
CA PHE A 60 -4.52 8.64 -15.85
C PHE A 60 -3.81 8.06 -14.62
N PHE A 61 -4.40 8.21 -13.42
CA PHE A 61 -3.82 7.66 -12.19
C PHE A 61 -3.66 6.15 -12.26
N ALA A 62 -4.69 5.44 -12.74
CA ALA A 62 -4.69 3.98 -12.84
C ALA A 62 -3.69 3.45 -13.87
N VAL A 63 -3.53 4.12 -15.01
CA VAL A 63 -2.56 3.73 -16.04
C VAL A 63 -1.14 4.11 -15.62
N ALA A 64 -0.95 5.29 -15.04
CA ALA A 64 0.37 5.77 -14.64
C ALA A 64 1.00 4.89 -13.55
N ILE A 65 0.22 4.42 -12.56
CA ILE A 65 0.75 3.50 -11.54
C ILE A 65 1.13 2.14 -12.15
N LEU A 66 0.34 1.61 -13.11
CA LEU A 66 0.68 0.39 -13.83
C LEU A 66 1.97 0.56 -14.63
N VAL A 67 2.10 1.64 -15.38
CA VAL A 67 3.31 1.95 -16.16
C VAL A 67 4.52 2.11 -15.23
N SER A 68 4.35 2.77 -14.09
CA SER A 68 5.41 2.91 -13.08
C SER A 68 5.91 1.56 -12.55
N GLU A 69 4.99 0.62 -12.30
CA GLU A 69 5.35 -0.73 -11.84
C GLU A 69 6.07 -1.51 -12.93
N ILE A 70 5.58 -1.48 -14.17
CA ILE A 70 6.25 -2.12 -15.31
C ILE A 70 7.66 -1.55 -15.52
N LEU A 71 7.82 -0.23 -15.41
CA LEU A 71 9.14 0.41 -15.55
C LEU A 71 10.08 -0.01 -14.41
N LYS A 72 9.57 -0.13 -13.18
CA LYS A 72 10.36 -0.65 -12.06
C LYS A 72 10.84 -2.08 -12.34
N ASP A 73 9.95 -2.96 -12.77
CA ASP A 73 10.30 -4.34 -13.07
C ASP A 73 11.31 -4.44 -14.23
N LEU A 74 11.15 -3.61 -15.26
CA LEU A 74 12.11 -3.53 -16.37
C LEU A 74 13.50 -3.08 -15.90
N VAL A 75 13.57 -2.05 -15.05
CA VAL A 75 14.83 -1.57 -14.47
C VAL A 75 15.49 -2.67 -13.64
N LEU A 76 14.73 -3.36 -12.78
CA LEU A 76 15.22 -4.46 -11.97
C LEU A 76 15.74 -5.60 -12.82
N TRP A 77 15.01 -5.99 -13.85
CA TRP A 77 15.41 -7.04 -14.78
C TRP A 77 16.71 -6.72 -15.54
N ILE A 78 16.83 -5.49 -16.06
CA ILE A 78 18.05 -5.02 -16.77
C ILE A 78 19.28 -5.09 -15.85
N HIS A 79 19.11 -4.86 -14.55
CA HIS A 79 20.19 -4.89 -13.56
C HIS A 79 20.40 -6.28 -12.94
N GLY A 80 19.72 -7.32 -13.42
CA GLY A 80 19.92 -8.70 -12.97
C GLY A 80 19.33 -9.01 -11.60
N ALA A 81 18.34 -8.23 -11.13
CA ALA A 81 17.65 -8.51 -9.88
C ALA A 81 16.89 -9.86 -9.95
N PRO A 82 16.79 -10.61 -8.85
CA PRO A 82 16.02 -11.86 -8.80
C PRO A 82 14.52 -11.54 -8.87
N MET A 83 13.95 -11.61 -10.06
CA MET A 83 12.57 -11.18 -10.32
C MET A 83 11.53 -11.88 -9.47
N ILE A 84 11.84 -13.06 -8.93
CA ILE A 84 10.94 -13.78 -8.02
C ILE A 84 10.69 -13.01 -6.72
N GLU A 85 11.58 -12.14 -6.30
CA GLU A 85 11.44 -11.31 -5.09
C GLU A 85 10.60 -10.04 -5.35
N TYR A 86 10.36 -9.71 -6.62
CA TYR A 86 9.71 -8.45 -7.05
C TYR A 86 8.38 -8.66 -7.77
N LEU A 87 7.84 -9.88 -7.76
CA LEU A 87 6.53 -10.15 -8.35
C LEU A 87 5.43 -9.29 -7.69
N PRO A 88 4.42 -8.84 -8.45
CA PRO A 88 3.36 -7.97 -7.95
C PRO A 88 2.34 -8.72 -7.07
N LEU A 89 2.80 -9.44 -6.04
CA LEU A 89 1.99 -10.26 -5.15
C LEU A 89 1.75 -9.61 -3.77
N HIS A 90 2.23 -8.39 -3.56
CA HIS A 90 1.89 -7.60 -2.38
C HIS A 90 0.53 -6.91 -2.53
N LEU A 91 -0.12 -6.59 -1.41
CA LEU A 91 -1.42 -5.93 -1.37
C LEU A 91 -1.44 -4.60 -2.16
N CYS A 92 -0.35 -3.85 -2.12
CA CYS A 92 -0.20 -2.59 -2.82
C CYS A 92 -0.15 -2.78 -4.35
N SER A 93 0.43 -3.88 -4.84
CA SER A 93 0.42 -4.21 -6.26
C SER A 93 -0.99 -4.59 -6.74
N PHE A 94 -1.80 -5.25 -5.90
CA PHE A 94 -3.22 -5.48 -6.20
C PHE A 94 -4.03 -4.19 -6.28
N ALA A 95 -3.60 -3.11 -5.62
CA ALA A 95 -4.24 -1.81 -5.75
C ALA A 95 -4.20 -1.27 -7.19
N ILE A 96 -3.19 -1.62 -8.00
CA ILE A 96 -3.12 -1.27 -9.43
C ILE A 96 -4.37 -1.77 -10.14
N PHE A 97 -4.69 -3.06 -9.96
CA PHE A 97 -5.87 -3.68 -10.58
C PHE A 97 -7.15 -3.07 -10.02
N GLY A 98 -7.20 -2.81 -8.70
CA GLY A 98 -8.32 -2.11 -8.07
C GLY A 98 -8.57 -0.73 -8.67
N MET A 99 -7.53 0.06 -8.90
CA MET A 99 -7.59 1.38 -9.52
C MET A 99 -8.02 1.31 -10.98
N LEU A 100 -7.52 0.34 -11.75
CA LEU A 100 -7.92 0.12 -13.14
C LEU A 100 -9.41 -0.23 -13.24
N ILE A 101 -9.88 -1.19 -12.42
CA ILE A 101 -11.29 -1.59 -12.40
C ILE A 101 -12.17 -0.40 -11.97
N ASP A 102 -11.76 0.40 -10.99
CA ASP A 102 -12.48 1.60 -10.57
C ASP A 102 -12.54 2.66 -11.68
N ALA A 103 -11.43 2.93 -12.33
CA ALA A 103 -11.32 3.96 -13.37
C ALA A 103 -12.10 3.62 -14.66
N TYR A 104 -12.23 2.33 -14.99
CA TYR A 104 -12.97 1.85 -16.15
C TYR A 104 -14.40 1.38 -15.84
N GLY A 105 -14.85 1.44 -14.60
CA GLY A 105 -16.25 1.64 -14.26
C GLY A 105 -17.15 0.43 -14.08
N ARG A 106 -16.63 -0.79 -13.88
CA ARG A 106 -17.53 -1.97 -13.77
C ARG A 106 -17.85 -2.44 -12.34
N TRP A 107 -16.96 -2.23 -11.37
CA TRP A 107 -17.07 -2.80 -10.02
C TRP A 107 -16.77 -1.78 -8.91
N GLN A 108 -17.08 -0.50 -9.15
CA GLN A 108 -16.78 0.62 -8.24
C GLN A 108 -17.28 0.40 -6.82
N HIS A 109 -18.40 -0.29 -6.64
CA HIS A 109 -18.97 -0.61 -5.33
C HIS A 109 -18.16 -1.65 -4.53
N ILE A 110 -17.27 -2.42 -5.20
CA ILE A 110 -16.32 -3.33 -4.55
C ILE A 110 -14.96 -2.66 -4.45
N THR A 111 -14.43 -2.14 -5.56
CA THR A 111 -13.09 -1.51 -5.60
C THR A 111 -13.00 -0.31 -4.67
N GLY A 112 -14.04 0.51 -4.55
CA GLY A 112 -14.10 1.60 -3.58
C GLY A 112 -14.01 1.12 -2.13
N GLN A 113 -14.61 -0.02 -1.78
CA GLN A 113 -14.46 -0.61 -0.45
C GLN A 113 -13.07 -1.20 -0.26
N MET A 114 -12.51 -1.88 -1.27
CA MET A 114 -11.12 -2.35 -1.25
C MET A 114 -10.13 -1.20 -1.06
N MET A 115 -10.34 -0.08 -1.76
CA MET A 115 -9.53 1.14 -1.58
C MET A 115 -9.62 1.66 -0.13
N ALA A 116 -10.81 1.65 0.48
CA ALA A 116 -11.04 2.19 1.82
C ALA A 116 -10.47 1.29 2.93
N PHE A 117 -10.62 -0.03 2.82
CA PHE A 117 -10.32 -0.95 3.91
C PHE A 117 -9.00 -1.72 3.73
N ALA A 118 -8.55 -1.97 2.50
CA ALA A 118 -7.35 -2.77 2.23
C ALA A 118 -6.22 -1.95 1.60
N PHE A 119 -6.41 -1.38 0.41
CA PHE A 119 -5.31 -0.82 -0.38
C PHE A 119 -4.74 0.47 0.22
N CYS A 120 -5.58 1.46 0.54
CA CYS A 120 -5.11 2.70 1.13
C CYS A 120 -4.52 2.51 2.54
N PRO A 121 -5.16 1.78 3.48
CA PRO A 121 -4.55 1.49 4.77
C PRO A 121 -3.26 0.68 4.65
N GLY A 122 -3.19 -0.29 3.73
CA GLY A 122 -1.95 -1.02 3.43
C GLY A 122 -0.84 -0.10 2.93
N ALA A 123 -1.15 0.81 2.00
CA ALA A 123 -0.19 1.79 1.51
C ALA A 123 0.28 2.77 2.61
N ILE A 124 -0.64 3.23 3.48
CA ILE A 124 -0.28 4.06 4.65
C ILE A 124 0.63 3.28 5.61
N SER A 125 0.31 2.01 5.89
CA SER A 125 1.15 1.17 6.75
C SER A 125 2.54 0.98 6.15
N ALA A 126 2.65 0.75 4.84
CA ALA A 126 3.93 0.65 4.15
C ALA A 126 4.73 1.95 4.20
N LEU A 127 4.08 3.12 4.10
CA LEU A 127 4.74 4.42 4.24
C LEU A 127 5.21 4.69 5.67
N LEU A 128 4.47 4.25 6.68
CA LEU A 128 4.82 4.47 8.09
C LEU A 128 5.88 3.49 8.60
N PHE A 129 5.87 2.24 8.11
CA PHE A 129 6.74 1.14 8.54
C PHE A 129 7.54 0.61 7.35
N CYS A 130 8.11 1.52 6.55
CA CYS A 130 8.84 1.15 5.33
C CYS A 130 10.13 0.38 5.66
N ASN A 131 10.34 -0.73 4.95
CA ASN A 131 11.52 -1.58 5.05
C ASN A 131 12.59 -1.29 3.96
N TRP A 132 12.33 -0.29 3.10
CA TRP A 132 13.27 0.13 2.04
C TRP A 132 14.14 1.32 2.44
N THR A 133 14.15 1.70 3.73
CA THR A 133 15.00 2.77 4.27
C THR A 133 16.50 2.44 4.30
N GLU A 134 16.84 1.18 4.09
CA GLU A 134 18.22 0.73 3.90
C GLU A 134 18.85 1.30 2.62
N LEU A 135 18.02 1.64 1.62
CA LEU A 135 18.46 2.24 0.38
C LEU A 135 18.75 3.74 0.55
N PRO A 136 19.72 4.29 -0.21
CA PRO A 136 20.00 5.72 -0.21
C PRO A 136 18.74 6.56 -0.49
N PHE A 137 18.62 7.73 0.11
CA PHE A 137 17.46 8.60 -0.01
C PHE A 137 17.04 8.90 -1.47
N LEU A 138 18.03 9.08 -2.37
CA LEU A 138 17.82 9.32 -3.80
C LEU A 138 17.94 8.03 -4.65
N ASN A 139 17.88 6.85 -4.05
CA ASN A 139 17.87 5.61 -4.81
C ASN A 139 16.54 5.46 -5.58
N TYR A 140 16.60 4.90 -6.79
CA TYR A 140 15.42 4.70 -7.64
C TYR A 140 14.32 3.90 -6.97
N LEU A 141 14.65 2.76 -6.34
CA LEU A 141 13.66 1.92 -5.64
C LEU A 141 13.07 2.62 -4.42
N ASN A 142 13.89 3.38 -3.68
CA ASN A 142 13.40 4.18 -2.56
C ASN A 142 12.39 5.23 -3.02
N ILE A 143 12.74 6.01 -4.04
CA ILE A 143 11.84 7.02 -4.63
C ILE A 143 10.59 6.35 -5.18
N HIS A 144 10.74 5.27 -5.95
CA HIS A 144 9.62 4.52 -6.52
C HIS A 144 8.67 4.04 -5.42
N SER A 145 9.19 3.43 -4.34
CA SER A 145 8.38 2.90 -3.24
C SER A 145 7.55 3.99 -2.56
N PHE A 146 8.15 5.14 -2.23
CA PHE A 146 7.40 6.27 -1.66
C PHE A 146 6.35 6.81 -2.63
N VAL A 147 6.71 7.04 -3.89
CA VAL A 147 5.79 7.58 -4.90
C VAL A 147 4.66 6.60 -5.19
N PHE A 148 4.95 5.31 -5.31
CA PHE A 148 3.97 4.26 -5.58
C PHE A 148 2.89 4.18 -4.48
N HIS A 149 3.31 4.12 -3.22
CA HIS A 149 2.37 4.08 -2.10
C HIS A 149 1.62 5.41 -1.93
N ALA A 150 2.31 6.56 -2.13
CA ALA A 150 1.68 7.87 -2.14
C ALA A 150 0.58 7.97 -3.22
N TRP A 151 0.80 7.40 -4.39
CA TRP A 151 -0.14 7.42 -5.50
C TRP A 151 -1.46 6.74 -5.14
N ILE A 152 -1.39 5.58 -4.45
CA ILE A 152 -2.57 4.86 -3.94
C ILE A 152 -3.32 5.72 -2.91
N VAL A 153 -2.59 6.33 -1.97
CA VAL A 153 -3.20 7.18 -0.92
C VAL A 153 -3.84 8.42 -1.54
N ILE A 154 -3.15 9.11 -2.46
CA ILE A 154 -3.67 10.30 -3.15
C ILE A 154 -4.95 9.94 -3.94
N TYR A 155 -4.94 8.83 -4.67
CA TYR A 155 -6.11 8.35 -5.42
C TYR A 155 -7.31 8.15 -4.50
N PHE A 156 -7.14 7.41 -3.40
CA PHE A 156 -8.21 7.21 -2.43
C PHE A 156 -8.71 8.51 -1.81
N VAL A 157 -7.80 9.36 -1.30
CA VAL A 157 -8.16 10.63 -0.65
C VAL A 157 -8.91 11.56 -1.61
N MET A 158 -8.47 11.61 -2.86
CA MET A 158 -9.11 12.37 -3.93
C MET A 158 -10.58 11.93 -4.12
N LEU A 159 -10.84 10.64 -4.26
CA LEU A 159 -12.19 10.09 -4.46
C LEU A 159 -13.05 10.18 -3.21
N TYR A 160 -12.50 9.83 -2.03
CA TYR A 160 -13.21 9.88 -0.75
C TYR A 160 -13.65 11.30 -0.38
N ARG A 161 -12.78 12.29 -0.52
CA ARG A 161 -13.13 13.70 -0.23
C ARG A 161 -14.17 14.27 -1.18
N ASN A 162 -14.27 13.75 -2.38
CA ASN A 162 -15.23 14.16 -3.40
C ASN A 162 -16.53 13.33 -3.38
N GLY A 163 -16.66 12.37 -2.46
CA GLY A 163 -17.88 11.57 -2.29
C GLY A 163 -18.07 10.48 -3.36
N GLU A 164 -17.01 10.12 -4.09
CA GLU A 164 -17.04 9.04 -5.08
C GLU A 164 -16.80 7.66 -4.43
N ILE A 165 -16.17 7.64 -3.26
CA ILE A 165 -16.04 6.44 -2.40
C ILE A 165 -16.72 6.75 -1.07
N GLU A 166 -17.68 5.92 -0.71
CA GLU A 166 -18.38 5.96 0.59
C GLU A 166 -18.15 4.64 1.33
N PRO A 167 -17.22 4.62 2.31
CA PRO A 167 -16.96 3.42 3.10
C PRO A 167 -18.20 2.97 3.86
N ALA A 168 -18.63 1.73 3.63
CA ALA A 168 -19.80 1.13 4.26
C ALA A 168 -19.41 -0.04 5.17
N TYR A 169 -20.24 -0.37 6.16
CA TYR A 169 -19.99 -1.53 7.04
C TYR A 169 -19.87 -2.85 6.25
N SER A 170 -20.72 -3.03 5.22
CA SER A 170 -20.61 -4.17 4.32
C SER A 170 -19.29 -4.22 3.52
N GLY A 171 -18.59 -3.08 3.42
CA GLY A 171 -17.27 -2.98 2.79
C GLY A 171 -16.20 -3.77 3.51
N ILE A 172 -16.29 -3.91 4.84
CA ILE A 172 -15.41 -4.77 5.62
C ILE A 172 -15.44 -6.19 5.08
N TRP A 173 -16.63 -6.76 4.99
CA TRP A 173 -16.82 -8.15 4.55
C TRP A 173 -16.54 -8.35 3.06
N LYS A 174 -16.84 -7.34 2.23
CA LYS A 174 -16.47 -7.35 0.81
C LYS A 174 -14.95 -7.38 0.65
N SER A 175 -14.22 -6.59 1.42
CA SER A 175 -12.76 -6.55 1.36
C SER A 175 -12.13 -7.85 1.88
N ILE A 176 -12.61 -8.39 2.99
CA ILE A 176 -12.17 -9.70 3.50
C ILE A 176 -12.48 -10.81 2.47
N GLY A 177 -13.68 -10.79 1.87
CA GLY A 177 -14.10 -11.76 0.87
C GLY A 177 -13.29 -11.74 -0.42
N VAL A 178 -12.55 -10.68 -0.70
CA VAL A 178 -11.60 -10.60 -1.84
C VAL A 178 -10.18 -10.97 -1.37
N VAL A 179 -9.72 -10.37 -0.27
CA VAL A 179 -8.32 -10.56 0.19
C VAL A 179 -8.07 -11.99 0.66
N LEU A 180 -9.01 -12.56 1.41
CA LEU A 180 -8.82 -13.90 1.99
C LEU A 180 -8.65 -15.00 0.93
N PRO A 181 -9.50 -15.15 -0.09
CA PRO A 181 -9.28 -16.15 -1.15
C PRO A 181 -7.97 -15.94 -1.92
N VAL A 182 -7.56 -14.67 -2.15
CA VAL A 182 -6.30 -14.35 -2.82
C VAL A 182 -5.09 -14.72 -1.96
N SER A 183 -5.22 -14.69 -0.64
CA SER A 183 -4.12 -15.03 0.28
C SER A 183 -3.71 -16.51 0.20
N PHE A 184 -4.64 -17.46 -0.05
CA PHE A 184 -4.33 -18.88 -0.09
C PHE A 184 -3.28 -19.27 -1.16
N PRO A 185 -3.45 -18.91 -2.44
CA PRO A 185 -2.42 -19.21 -3.45
C PRO A 185 -1.09 -18.50 -3.15
N ILE A 186 -1.12 -17.32 -2.51
CA ILE A 186 0.10 -16.61 -2.13
C ILE A 186 0.82 -17.33 -0.99
N ILE A 187 0.11 -17.86 0.00
CA ILE A 187 0.72 -18.69 1.05
C ILE A 187 1.39 -19.92 0.42
N ALA A 188 0.71 -20.62 -0.49
CA ALA A 188 1.28 -21.76 -1.18
C ALA A 188 2.52 -21.38 -2.01
N PHE A 189 2.48 -20.24 -2.71
CA PHE A 189 3.62 -19.70 -3.43
C PHE A 189 4.78 -19.36 -2.49
N ASN A 190 4.52 -18.67 -1.40
CA ASN A 190 5.52 -18.30 -0.40
C ASN A 190 6.24 -19.54 0.16
N LEU A 191 5.49 -20.59 0.47
CA LEU A 191 6.07 -21.84 0.99
C LEU A 191 6.87 -22.59 -0.07
N ALA A 192 6.44 -22.58 -1.33
CA ALA A 192 7.11 -23.29 -2.42
C ALA A 192 8.42 -22.61 -2.88
N PHE A 193 8.48 -21.27 -2.79
CA PHE A 193 9.57 -20.47 -3.33
C PHE A 193 10.35 -19.68 -2.26
N GLU A 194 10.13 -19.98 -0.98
CA GLU A 194 10.79 -19.31 0.14
C GLU A 194 10.64 -17.78 0.11
N GLN A 195 9.41 -17.31 -0.26
CA GLN A 195 9.07 -15.90 -0.31
C GLN A 195 8.20 -15.49 0.89
N ASN A 196 8.02 -14.17 1.08
CA ASN A 196 7.16 -13.63 2.15
C ASN A 196 6.18 -12.55 1.65
N TYR A 197 5.50 -12.83 0.54
CA TYR A 197 4.48 -11.91 0.03
C TYR A 197 3.31 -11.77 1.00
N LEU A 198 2.76 -10.57 1.10
CA LEU A 198 1.74 -10.18 2.08
C LEU A 198 2.19 -10.34 3.54
N PHE A 199 3.47 -10.64 3.79
CA PHE A 199 4.01 -10.95 5.12
C PHE A 199 3.27 -12.10 5.81
N LEU A 200 2.89 -13.13 5.04
CA LEU A 200 2.08 -14.25 5.55
C LEU A 200 2.90 -15.41 6.12
N ASN A 201 4.21 -15.48 5.84
CA ASN A 201 5.09 -16.48 6.43
C ASN A 201 5.71 -16.02 7.75
N GLU A 202 6.05 -14.73 7.81
CA GLU A 202 6.66 -14.12 8.99
C GLU A 202 6.40 -12.62 9.05
N ALA A 203 6.50 -12.03 10.22
CA ALA A 203 6.37 -10.59 10.40
C ALA A 203 7.63 -9.88 9.90
N SER A 204 7.46 -8.82 9.10
CA SER A 204 8.56 -7.93 8.76
C SER A 204 9.03 -7.19 10.01
N GLU A 205 10.34 -7.10 10.19
CA GLU A 205 10.96 -6.39 11.30
C GLU A 205 10.47 -4.93 11.38
N GLY A 206 10.22 -4.44 12.58
CA GLY A 206 9.70 -3.07 12.81
C GLY A 206 8.24 -2.87 12.41
N SER A 207 7.56 -3.87 11.85
CA SER A 207 6.16 -3.77 11.43
C SER A 207 5.19 -4.03 12.60
N PRO A 208 3.92 -3.56 12.51
CA PRO A 208 2.87 -3.88 13.48
C PRO A 208 2.47 -5.36 13.50
N LEU A 209 3.05 -6.21 12.65
CA LEU A 209 2.83 -7.66 12.64
C LEU A 209 3.73 -8.40 13.64
N VAL A 210 4.82 -7.78 14.10
CA VAL A 210 5.74 -8.40 15.08
C VAL A 210 5.03 -8.81 16.37
N PRO A 211 4.18 -8.00 17.02
CA PRO A 211 3.40 -8.46 18.16
C PRO A 211 2.48 -9.65 17.87
N VAL A 212 1.91 -9.71 16.65
CA VAL A 212 1.06 -10.83 16.21
C VAL A 212 1.89 -12.10 16.10
N TRP A 213 3.09 -12.02 15.50
CA TRP A 213 4.03 -13.13 15.43
C TRP A 213 4.43 -13.61 16.83
N ASN A 214 4.76 -12.71 17.72
CA ASN A 214 5.19 -13.04 19.08
C ASN A 214 4.10 -13.71 19.92
N ILE A 215 2.82 -13.39 19.69
CA ILE A 215 1.69 -13.97 20.44
C ILE A 215 1.22 -15.28 19.80
N PHE A 216 1.00 -15.28 18.50
CA PHE A 216 0.36 -16.39 17.79
C PHE A 216 1.35 -17.30 17.06
N GLY A 217 2.40 -16.71 16.42
CA GLY A 217 3.38 -17.46 15.66
C GLY A 217 4.29 -18.31 16.55
N THR A 218 4.79 -17.75 17.65
CA THR A 218 5.65 -18.49 18.59
C THR A 218 4.91 -19.60 19.31
N SER A 219 3.60 -19.46 19.56
CA SER A 219 2.80 -20.43 20.28
C SER A 219 2.22 -21.53 19.38
N PHE A 220 1.83 -21.21 18.15
CA PHE A 220 1.07 -22.09 17.25
C PHE A 220 1.67 -22.19 15.85
N GLY A 221 2.89 -21.68 15.64
CA GLY A 221 3.56 -21.67 14.34
C GLY A 221 2.84 -20.84 13.28
N LEU A 222 3.10 -21.13 12.01
CA LEU A 222 2.53 -20.40 10.88
C LEU A 222 0.99 -20.37 10.86
N PRO A 223 0.25 -21.47 11.13
CA PRO A 223 -1.21 -21.39 11.20
C PRO A 223 -1.72 -20.42 12.26
N GLY A 224 -1.09 -20.38 13.44
CA GLY A 224 -1.44 -19.42 14.48
C GLY A 224 -1.18 -17.99 14.04
N TYR A 225 -0.05 -17.72 13.41
CA TYR A 225 0.28 -16.41 12.88
C TYR A 225 -0.75 -15.93 11.84
N ILE A 226 -1.14 -16.79 10.88
CA ILE A 226 -2.16 -16.46 9.87
C ILE A 226 -3.50 -16.10 10.52
N VAL A 227 -3.94 -16.87 11.53
CA VAL A 227 -5.14 -16.56 12.30
C VAL A 227 -5.00 -15.21 13.03
N GLY A 228 -3.86 -14.95 13.64
CA GLY A 228 -3.56 -13.69 14.30
C GLY A 228 -3.63 -12.49 13.34
N VAL A 229 -3.05 -12.64 12.14
CA VAL A 229 -3.13 -11.60 11.08
C VAL A 229 -4.57 -11.36 10.65
N LEU A 230 -5.37 -12.43 10.46
CA LEU A 230 -6.79 -12.29 10.11
C LEU A 230 -7.57 -11.55 11.21
N LEU A 231 -7.35 -11.86 12.46
CA LEU A 231 -7.98 -11.16 13.59
C LEU A 231 -7.57 -9.68 13.62
N LEU A 232 -6.28 -9.39 13.42
CA LEU A 232 -5.80 -8.01 13.33
C LEU A 232 -6.49 -7.26 12.19
N VAL A 233 -6.59 -7.85 10.99
CA VAL A 233 -7.27 -7.24 9.83
C VAL A 233 -8.73 -6.94 10.15
N ILE A 234 -9.45 -7.87 10.78
CA ILE A 234 -10.84 -7.66 11.20
C ILE A 234 -10.94 -6.47 12.15
N VAL A 235 -10.09 -6.40 13.17
CA VAL A 235 -10.08 -5.29 14.13
C VAL A 235 -9.78 -3.97 13.43
N VAL A 236 -8.72 -3.92 12.63
CA VAL A 236 -8.31 -2.71 11.90
C VAL A 236 -9.44 -2.21 10.98
N PHE A 237 -10.11 -3.10 10.24
CA PHE A 237 -11.20 -2.69 9.36
C PHE A 237 -12.40 -2.13 10.12
N HIS A 238 -12.71 -2.67 11.31
CA HIS A 238 -13.76 -2.10 12.16
C HIS A 238 -13.37 -0.72 12.72
N VAL A 239 -12.12 -0.57 13.15
CA VAL A 239 -11.60 0.74 13.61
C VAL A 239 -11.67 1.77 12.47
N LEU A 240 -11.23 1.41 11.28
CA LEU A 240 -11.32 2.28 10.09
C LEU A 240 -12.78 2.67 9.78
N TYR A 241 -13.71 1.72 9.81
CA TYR A 241 -15.12 2.02 9.61
C TYR A 241 -15.64 3.03 10.64
N MET A 242 -15.30 2.85 11.93
CA MET A 242 -15.69 3.81 12.96
C MET A 242 -15.10 5.19 12.72
N MET A 243 -13.84 5.28 12.28
CA MET A 243 -13.21 6.56 11.89
C MET A 243 -13.95 7.21 10.71
N TYR A 244 -14.28 6.47 9.64
CA TYR A 244 -15.04 7.00 8.52
C TYR A 244 -16.43 7.50 8.94
N LYS A 245 -17.12 6.77 9.81
CA LYS A 245 -18.41 7.16 10.36
C LYS A 245 -18.33 8.47 11.17
N LEU A 246 -17.31 8.61 12.01
CA LEU A 246 -17.06 9.85 12.75
C LEU A 246 -16.79 11.03 11.83
N LEU A 247 -15.94 10.85 10.81
CA LEU A 247 -15.64 11.89 9.81
C LEU A 247 -16.89 12.30 9.02
N ALA A 248 -17.75 11.35 8.66
CA ALA A 248 -19.00 11.62 7.97
C ALA A 248 -19.96 12.45 8.84
N ASN A 249 -20.07 12.12 10.13
CA ASN A 249 -20.91 12.86 11.09
C ASN A 249 -20.43 14.31 11.30
N VAL A 250 -19.10 14.52 11.37
CA VAL A 250 -18.52 15.88 11.47
C VAL A 250 -18.82 16.70 10.22
N LYS A 251 -18.72 16.10 9.02
CA LYS A 251 -19.09 16.78 7.76
C LYS A 251 -20.58 17.17 7.73
N ARG A 252 -21.45 16.31 8.25
CA ARG A 252 -22.91 16.55 8.29
C ARG A 252 -23.26 17.71 9.21
N LYS A 253 -22.66 17.76 10.40
CA LYS A 253 -22.86 18.87 11.36
C LYS A 253 -22.38 20.24 10.87
N LYS A 254 -21.40 20.28 9.94
CA LYS A 254 -20.90 21.56 9.39
C LYS A 254 -21.73 22.08 8.20
N ARG A 255 -22.68 21.29 7.69
CA ARG A 255 -23.53 21.64 6.55
C ARG A 255 -24.98 21.99 6.93
N GLY A 256 -25.42 21.64 8.14
CA GLY A 256 -26.68 22.05 8.73
C GLY A 256 -26.45 23.21 9.73
#